data_f02283b8e4f03d660907abe5423e45c8
#
_entry.id   f02283b8e4f03d660907abe5423e45c8
#
_cell.length_a   1.000
_cell.length_b   1.000
_cell.length_c   1.000
_cell.angle_alpha   90.00
_cell.angle_beta   90.00
_cell.angle_gamma   90.00
#
_symmetry.space_group_name_H-M   'P 1'
#
loop_
_entity.id
_entity.type
_entity.pdbx_description
1 polymer ?
#
loop_
_entity_poly.entity_id
_entity_poly.type
_entity_poly.pdbx_seq_one_letter_code
_entity_poly.pdbx_strand_id
1 'polypeptide(L)'
;MVSFYYIKYLNSGGRPMKYRRQLFGVKDPYSDSSDELFTKAVKENFSYCISHCDDYRRICENLGISSPSDASGLPVIPTLLFKKKQIFNKGCIPLIKATSSGTSGRKSTIAFDAGGLLCGLKMVMRVSKLRNLLSPVPCHYIIMGYKHHRGNKTAVTKTALGATLFTPALSRNYILTYKKGGYSPDFDRIIDLIVRHSRSRFPTRFMGFPAYTYFLLRIMDERKIYLKMPKGSRIMLGGGWKQFYAEQTDKNSFYSLVKKVLGIKENDIIEFFGAVEHPILYCDCKEHHFHVPAYSRVIIRDVDTLKPLENGKTGLVNLITPMVKATPVLSVMTDDLGILHNGSECSCGLKTPFLEIVGRVAPEDIKTCAAGAEEIIKGVNV
;
A
#
# COMPACT_ATOMS: atom_id res chain seq x y z
N MET A 1 -23.41 20.46 -9.17
CA MET A 1 -24.57 20.06 -8.31
C MET A 1 -24.35 18.65 -7.75
N VAL A 2 -23.25 18.41 -7.00
CA VAL A 2 -22.87 17.11 -6.40
C VAL A 2 -22.77 17.24 -4.86
N SER A 3 -23.08 18.43 -4.30
CA SER A 3 -22.67 18.79 -2.94
C SER A 3 -23.67 18.47 -1.82
N PHE A 4 -24.95 18.28 -2.07
CA PHE A 4 -25.95 18.16 -0.97
C PHE A 4 -26.41 16.74 -0.65
N TYR A 5 -26.30 15.79 -1.56
CA TYR A 5 -26.66 14.39 -1.29
C TYR A 5 -25.59 13.65 -0.46
N TYR A 6 -24.33 14.04 -0.56
CA TYR A 6 -23.22 13.43 0.17
C TYR A 6 -23.20 13.70 1.68
N ILE A 7 -23.70 14.85 2.12
CA ILE A 7 -23.67 15.26 3.54
C ILE A 7 -24.68 14.47 4.37
N LYS A 8 -25.82 14.07 3.80
CA LYS A 8 -26.86 13.30 4.49
C LYS A 8 -26.44 11.85 4.78
N TYR A 9 -25.55 11.26 3.96
CA TYR A 9 -25.01 9.92 4.16
C TYR A 9 -23.87 9.83 5.19
N LEU A 10 -23.24 10.95 5.52
CA LEU A 10 -22.17 10.99 6.54
C LEU A 10 -22.70 10.76 7.96
N ASN A 11 -23.98 10.97 8.20
CA ASN A 11 -24.61 10.86 9.53
C ASN A 11 -25.39 9.55 9.78
N SER A 12 -25.57 8.68 8.80
CA SER A 12 -26.41 7.48 8.93
C SER A 12 -25.67 6.19 9.31
N GLY A 13 -24.39 6.23 9.62
CA GLY A 13 -23.54 5.05 9.84
C GLY A 13 -22.95 4.96 11.26
N GLY A 14 -23.73 4.97 12.34
CA GLY A 14 -23.26 4.74 13.71
C GLY A 14 -22.32 5.83 14.25
N ARG A 15 -22.05 5.83 15.58
CA ARG A 15 -21.19 6.83 16.22
C ARG A 15 -19.83 6.97 15.50
N PRO A 16 -19.37 8.21 15.20
CA PRO A 16 -18.08 8.44 14.56
C PRO A 16 -16.97 7.90 15.47
N MET A 17 -16.01 7.16 14.90
CA MET A 17 -14.84 6.67 15.63
C MET A 17 -13.96 7.86 16.03
N LYS A 18 -14.05 8.26 17.28
CA LYS A 18 -13.41 9.46 17.83
C LYS A 18 -11.89 9.39 17.75
N TYR A 19 -11.31 8.31 18.28
CA TYR A 19 -9.85 8.17 18.38
C TYR A 19 -9.22 7.90 17.02
N ARG A 20 -9.89 7.13 16.14
CA ARG A 20 -9.48 7.01 14.73
C ARG A 20 -9.39 8.38 14.07
N ARG A 21 -10.41 9.23 14.21
CA ARG A 21 -10.44 10.57 13.61
C ARG A 21 -9.33 11.46 14.16
N GLN A 22 -9.03 11.38 15.45
CA GLN A 22 -7.94 12.12 16.09
C GLN A 22 -6.58 11.64 15.59
N LEU A 23 -6.35 10.32 15.54
CA LEU A 23 -5.11 9.71 15.05
C LEU A 23 -4.80 10.17 13.61
N PHE A 24 -5.77 10.03 12.71
CA PHE A 24 -5.63 10.54 11.33
C PHE A 24 -5.72 12.07 11.25
N GLY A 25 -5.84 12.77 12.36
CA GLY A 25 -5.73 14.21 12.53
C GLY A 25 -4.32 14.70 12.83
N VAL A 26 -3.39 13.84 13.26
CA VAL A 26 -2.00 14.17 13.60
C VAL A 26 -1.32 14.85 12.41
N LYS A 27 -0.65 15.99 12.66
CA LYS A 27 -0.04 16.82 11.59
C LYS A 27 1.22 16.19 11.02
N ASP A 28 2.08 15.68 11.90
CA ASP A 28 3.30 14.96 11.54
C ASP A 28 3.10 13.45 11.70
N PRO A 29 3.03 12.69 10.59
CA PRO A 29 2.83 11.25 10.66
C PRO A 29 4.06 10.46 11.16
N TYR A 30 5.20 11.11 11.34
CA TYR A 30 6.44 10.46 11.79
C TYR A 30 6.91 10.95 13.16
N SER A 31 5.99 11.55 13.96
CA SER A 31 6.26 11.94 15.33
C SER A 31 6.13 10.74 16.30
N ASP A 32 7.00 10.68 17.29
CA ASP A 32 7.02 9.61 18.33
C ASP A 32 5.82 9.64 19.29
N SER A 33 5.03 10.71 19.29
CA SER A 33 4.01 10.99 20.32
C SER A 33 2.64 10.33 20.08
N SER A 34 2.55 9.30 19.23
CA SER A 34 1.24 8.77 18.80
C SER A 34 0.80 7.46 19.45
N ASP A 35 1.61 6.81 20.31
CA ASP A 35 1.34 5.45 20.79
C ASP A 35 0.06 5.32 21.63
N GLU A 36 -0.16 6.21 22.55
CA GLU A 36 -1.37 6.20 23.38
C GLU A 36 -2.63 6.40 22.51
N LEU A 37 -2.57 7.35 21.58
CA LEU A 37 -3.69 7.64 20.67
C LEU A 37 -3.93 6.50 19.69
N PHE A 38 -2.87 5.87 19.19
CA PHE A 38 -2.96 4.67 18.36
C PHE A 38 -3.65 3.52 19.10
N THR A 39 -3.22 3.24 20.33
CA THR A 39 -3.82 2.20 21.19
C THR A 39 -5.31 2.47 21.44
N LYS A 40 -5.69 3.72 21.75
CA LYS A 40 -7.11 4.11 21.89
C LYS A 40 -7.91 3.89 20.61
N ALA A 41 -7.35 4.24 19.46
CA ALA A 41 -8.02 4.07 18.17
C ALA A 41 -8.16 2.58 17.78
N VAL A 42 -7.16 1.76 18.11
CA VAL A 42 -7.19 0.31 17.92
C VAL A 42 -8.27 -0.33 18.79
N LYS A 43 -8.32 -0.01 20.10
CA LYS A 43 -9.35 -0.51 21.01
C LYS A 43 -10.76 -0.10 20.59
N GLU A 44 -10.94 1.13 20.12
CA GLU A 44 -12.20 1.62 19.58
C GLU A 44 -12.66 0.79 18.37
N ASN A 45 -11.75 0.50 17.43
CA ASN A 45 -12.06 -0.28 16.24
C ASN A 45 -12.25 -1.77 16.56
N PHE A 46 -11.44 -2.34 17.45
CA PHE A 46 -11.58 -3.71 17.92
C PHE A 46 -12.97 -3.95 18.53
N SER A 47 -13.38 -3.10 19.50
CA SER A 47 -14.70 -3.18 20.12
C SER A 47 -15.83 -3.09 19.11
N TYR A 48 -15.66 -2.25 18.08
CA TYR A 48 -16.62 -2.17 16.98
C TYR A 48 -16.68 -3.47 16.17
N CYS A 49 -15.52 -4.03 15.78
CA CYS A 49 -15.46 -5.27 15.02
C CYS A 49 -16.07 -6.45 15.79
N ILE A 50 -15.77 -6.62 17.08
CA ILE A 50 -16.38 -7.65 17.93
C ILE A 50 -17.91 -7.53 17.95
N SER A 51 -18.43 -6.31 18.07
CA SER A 51 -19.87 -6.08 18.19
C SER A 51 -20.63 -6.23 16.87
N HIS A 52 -19.97 -6.05 15.72
CA HIS A 52 -20.63 -5.92 14.43
C HIS A 52 -20.18 -6.96 13.37
N CYS A 53 -19.26 -7.88 13.73
CA CYS A 53 -18.80 -8.93 12.83
C CYS A 53 -18.75 -10.26 13.54
N ASP A 54 -19.72 -11.15 13.27
CA ASP A 54 -19.79 -12.46 13.91
C ASP A 54 -18.56 -13.31 13.59
N ASP A 55 -18.04 -13.26 12.36
CA ASP A 55 -16.85 -13.99 11.98
C ASP A 55 -15.62 -13.51 12.76
N TYR A 56 -15.44 -12.18 12.90
CA TYR A 56 -14.32 -11.63 13.67
C TYR A 56 -14.42 -11.96 15.16
N ARG A 57 -15.63 -11.90 15.73
CA ARG A 57 -15.89 -12.30 17.12
C ARG A 57 -15.51 -13.76 17.35
N ARG A 58 -15.97 -14.69 16.48
CA ARG A 58 -15.63 -16.11 16.58
C ARG A 58 -14.12 -16.37 16.50
N ILE A 59 -13.42 -15.66 15.60
CA ILE A 59 -11.94 -15.72 15.52
C ILE A 59 -11.34 -15.34 16.88
N CYS A 60 -11.78 -14.25 17.48
CA CYS A 60 -11.27 -13.80 18.77
C CYS A 60 -11.60 -14.80 19.89
N GLU A 61 -12.81 -15.34 19.93
CA GLU A 61 -13.24 -16.36 20.89
C GLU A 61 -12.38 -17.63 20.80
N ASN A 62 -12.15 -18.12 19.58
CA ASN A 62 -11.30 -19.32 19.33
C ASN A 62 -9.84 -19.09 19.75
N LEU A 63 -9.33 -17.86 19.62
CA LEU A 63 -7.97 -17.48 20.04
C LEU A 63 -7.89 -17.04 21.51
N GLY A 64 -8.99 -17.05 22.27
CA GLY A 64 -9.04 -16.59 23.65
C GLY A 64 -8.80 -15.08 23.83
N ILE A 65 -9.04 -14.28 22.78
CA ILE A 65 -8.79 -12.83 22.77
C ILE A 65 -10.11 -12.08 23.08
N SER A 66 -10.22 -11.54 24.29
CA SER A 66 -11.42 -10.78 24.71
C SER A 66 -11.19 -9.26 24.70
N SER A 67 -10.01 -8.81 25.13
CA SER A 67 -9.65 -7.39 25.23
C SER A 67 -8.15 -7.19 25.12
N PRO A 68 -7.62 -6.88 23.94
CA PRO A 68 -6.19 -6.67 23.79
C PRO A 68 -5.73 -5.43 24.55
N SER A 69 -4.64 -5.58 25.33
CA SER A 69 -4.01 -4.47 26.06
C SER A 69 -3.39 -3.46 25.08
N ASP A 70 -2.81 -3.98 24.02
CA ASP A 70 -2.07 -3.25 23.00
C ASP A 70 -2.23 -3.89 21.61
N ALA A 71 -1.47 -3.40 20.63
CA ALA A 71 -1.53 -3.88 19.26
C ALA A 71 -1.03 -5.33 19.08
N SER A 72 -0.12 -5.80 19.94
CA SER A 72 0.46 -7.15 19.83
C SER A 72 -0.52 -8.26 20.23
N GLY A 73 -1.48 -7.94 21.10
CA GLY A 73 -2.55 -8.82 21.56
C GLY A 73 -3.73 -8.95 20.61
N LEU A 74 -3.71 -8.30 19.44
CA LEU A 74 -4.75 -8.44 18.44
C LEU A 74 -4.71 -9.80 17.74
N PRO A 75 -5.87 -10.33 17.26
CA PRO A 75 -5.88 -11.51 16.41
C PRO A 75 -5.09 -11.23 15.13
N VAL A 76 -4.15 -12.08 14.81
CA VAL A 76 -3.35 -11.97 13.56
C VAL A 76 -4.11 -12.66 12.44
N ILE A 77 -4.62 -11.90 11.49
CA ILE A 77 -5.45 -12.43 10.40
C ILE A 77 -4.62 -12.49 9.11
N PRO A 78 -4.35 -13.69 8.57
CA PRO A 78 -3.65 -13.82 7.29
C PRO A 78 -4.45 -13.21 6.14
N THR A 79 -3.77 -12.58 5.17
CA THR A 79 -4.41 -12.05 3.94
C THR A 79 -5.18 -13.10 3.18
N LEU A 80 -4.79 -14.39 3.30
CA LEU A 80 -5.46 -15.54 2.70
C LEU A 80 -6.94 -15.64 3.11
N LEU A 81 -7.29 -15.29 4.36
CA LEU A 81 -8.68 -15.32 4.81
C LEU A 81 -9.56 -14.39 3.96
N PHE A 82 -9.09 -13.17 3.68
CA PHE A 82 -9.84 -12.20 2.87
C PHE A 82 -9.91 -12.58 1.38
N LYS A 83 -9.03 -13.48 0.92
CA LYS A 83 -9.10 -14.08 -0.42
C LYS A 83 -10.12 -15.23 -0.48
N LYS A 84 -10.32 -15.96 0.64
CA LYS A 84 -11.26 -17.09 0.73
C LYS A 84 -12.68 -16.63 1.08
N LYS A 85 -12.80 -15.60 1.94
CA LYS A 85 -14.10 -15.14 2.46
C LYS A 85 -14.19 -13.61 2.46
N GLN A 86 -15.36 -13.10 2.09
CA GLN A 86 -15.68 -11.69 2.25
C GLN A 86 -16.25 -11.45 3.65
N ILE A 87 -15.50 -10.76 4.49
CA ILE A 87 -15.87 -10.45 5.87
C ILE A 87 -16.12 -8.96 5.99
N PHE A 88 -17.32 -8.58 6.43
CA PHE A 88 -17.71 -7.18 6.58
C PHE A 88 -18.39 -6.95 7.93
N ASN A 89 -18.21 -5.77 8.50
CA ASN A 89 -18.91 -5.35 9.70
C ASN A 89 -20.34 -4.96 9.36
N LYS A 90 -21.30 -5.55 10.06
CA LYS A 90 -22.73 -5.21 9.97
C LYS A 90 -22.96 -3.76 10.46
N GLY A 91 -23.95 -3.09 9.93
CA GLY A 91 -24.28 -1.71 10.33
C GLY A 91 -23.29 -0.65 9.83
N CYS A 92 -22.32 -1.02 8.99
CA CYS A 92 -21.44 -0.10 8.30
C CYS A 92 -21.73 -0.12 6.80
N ILE A 93 -22.13 1.02 6.24
CA ILE A 93 -22.40 1.13 4.80
C ILE A 93 -21.05 1.29 4.08
N PRO A 94 -20.67 0.35 3.21
CA PRO A 94 -19.46 0.48 2.42
C PRO A 94 -19.65 1.51 1.30
N LEU A 95 -18.78 2.50 1.25
CA LEU A 95 -18.80 3.50 0.18
C LEU A 95 -18.04 3.02 -1.05
N ILE A 96 -16.90 2.36 -0.83
CA ILE A 96 -16.04 1.78 -1.89
C ILE A 96 -15.63 0.37 -1.50
N LYS A 97 -15.58 -0.52 -2.48
CA LYS A 97 -14.91 -1.82 -2.36
C LYS A 97 -13.66 -1.82 -3.24
N ALA A 98 -12.52 -2.19 -2.65
CA ALA A 98 -11.25 -2.36 -3.34
C ALA A 98 -10.88 -3.84 -3.39
N THR A 99 -10.33 -4.29 -4.52
CA THR A 99 -9.90 -5.68 -4.70
C THR A 99 -8.40 -5.75 -4.92
N SER A 100 -7.74 -6.77 -4.35
CA SER A 100 -6.33 -7.03 -4.60
C SER A 100 -6.08 -7.44 -6.05
N SER A 101 -4.81 -7.38 -6.52
CA SER A 101 -4.45 -7.75 -7.89
C SER A 101 -4.60 -9.25 -8.17
N GLY A 102 -4.54 -10.10 -7.12
CA GLY A 102 -4.81 -11.54 -7.21
C GLY A 102 -3.86 -12.29 -8.13
N THR A 103 -2.55 -12.28 -7.85
CA THR A 103 -1.55 -13.09 -8.59
C THR A 103 -1.80 -14.59 -8.49
N SER A 104 -2.50 -15.04 -7.45
CA SER A 104 -2.89 -16.45 -7.21
C SER A 104 -4.33 -16.78 -7.63
N GLY A 105 -4.95 -15.99 -8.51
CA GLY A 105 -6.32 -16.23 -9.01
C GLY A 105 -7.45 -15.78 -8.09
N ARG A 106 -7.30 -15.80 -6.77
CA ARG A 106 -8.30 -15.31 -5.81
C ARG A 106 -7.98 -13.89 -5.35
N LYS A 107 -8.99 -13.02 -5.30
CA LYS A 107 -8.84 -11.60 -4.93
C LYS A 107 -9.52 -11.35 -3.60
N SER A 108 -8.82 -10.69 -2.68
CA SER A 108 -9.45 -10.13 -1.49
C SER A 108 -10.30 -8.91 -1.85
N THR A 109 -11.39 -8.72 -1.11
CA THR A 109 -12.26 -7.56 -1.25
C THR A 109 -12.36 -6.85 0.08
N ILE A 110 -11.87 -5.61 0.13
CA ILE A 110 -11.92 -4.76 1.31
C ILE A 110 -12.91 -3.62 1.07
N ALA A 111 -13.86 -3.47 1.98
CA ALA A 111 -14.85 -2.41 1.96
C ALA A 111 -14.37 -1.23 2.83
N PHE A 112 -14.56 -0.02 2.33
CA PHE A 112 -14.19 1.21 3.02
C PHE A 112 -15.43 2.01 3.36
N ASP A 113 -15.52 2.44 4.61
CA ASP A 113 -16.48 3.44 5.07
C ASP A 113 -16.05 4.87 4.70
N ALA A 114 -16.98 5.82 4.72
CA ALA A 114 -16.68 7.22 4.42
C ALA A 114 -15.59 7.81 5.33
N GLY A 115 -15.62 7.46 6.63
CA GLY A 115 -14.60 7.89 7.58
C GLY A 115 -13.21 7.33 7.27
N GLY A 116 -13.12 6.05 6.86
CA GLY A 116 -11.89 5.41 6.41
C GLY A 116 -11.32 6.07 5.16
N LEU A 117 -12.17 6.44 4.19
CA LEU A 117 -11.72 7.17 3.00
C LEU A 117 -11.18 8.56 3.32
N LEU A 118 -11.84 9.30 4.24
CA LEU A 118 -11.34 10.59 4.72
C LEU A 118 -10.01 10.45 5.45
N CYS A 119 -9.85 9.41 6.26
CA CYS A 119 -8.57 9.09 6.91
C CYS A 119 -7.48 8.81 5.85
N GLY A 120 -7.80 8.01 4.84
CA GLY A 120 -6.88 7.73 3.73
C GLY A 120 -6.46 8.97 2.98
N LEU A 121 -7.39 9.88 2.67
CA LEU A 121 -7.07 11.13 2.00
C LEU A 121 -6.12 12.00 2.85
N LYS A 122 -6.43 12.18 4.15
CA LYS A 122 -5.56 12.92 5.07
C LYS A 122 -4.17 12.31 5.18
N MET A 123 -4.09 10.98 5.29
CA MET A 123 -2.84 10.24 5.34
C MET A 123 -2.00 10.50 4.09
N VAL A 124 -2.58 10.29 2.90
CA VAL A 124 -1.87 10.48 1.63
C VAL A 124 -1.35 11.89 1.48
N MET A 125 -2.15 12.91 1.81
CA MET A 125 -1.74 14.31 1.78
C MET A 125 -0.54 14.60 2.70
N ARG A 126 -0.43 13.93 3.83
CA ARG A 126 0.65 14.15 4.81
C ARG A 126 1.89 13.33 4.48
N VAL A 127 1.73 12.04 4.21
CA VAL A 127 2.84 11.15 3.81
C VAL A 127 3.51 11.66 2.53
N SER A 128 2.73 12.20 1.59
CA SER A 128 3.26 12.80 0.36
C SER A 128 4.21 13.98 0.59
N LYS A 129 4.16 14.64 1.76
CA LYS A 129 5.08 15.72 2.10
C LYS A 129 6.51 15.23 2.34
N LEU A 130 6.69 13.99 2.79
CA LEU A 130 8.00 13.41 3.07
C LEU A 130 8.95 13.50 1.88
N ARG A 131 8.45 13.27 0.68
CA ARG A 131 9.22 13.32 -0.57
C ARG A 131 8.78 14.45 -1.49
N ASN A 132 8.07 15.45 -0.98
CA ASN A 132 7.57 16.60 -1.77
C ASN A 132 6.81 16.14 -3.04
N LEU A 133 5.90 15.16 -2.91
CA LEU A 133 5.18 14.57 -4.04
C LEU A 133 4.12 15.50 -4.62
N LEU A 134 3.59 16.39 -3.80
CA LEU A 134 2.59 17.38 -4.21
C LEU A 134 3.30 18.55 -4.92
N SER A 135 2.82 18.91 -6.08
CA SER A 135 3.36 20.04 -6.84
C SER A 135 2.26 20.74 -7.63
N PRO A 136 2.22 22.07 -7.65
CA PRO A 136 1.33 22.82 -8.52
C PRO A 136 1.82 22.83 -9.99
N VAL A 137 3.09 22.47 -10.23
CA VAL A 137 3.66 22.45 -11.57
C VAL A 137 3.06 21.29 -12.36
N PRO A 138 2.42 21.55 -13.51
CA PRO A 138 1.87 20.51 -14.36
C PRO A 138 2.95 19.52 -14.84
N CYS A 139 2.57 18.26 -15.04
CA CYS A 139 3.50 17.22 -15.46
C CYS A 139 2.86 16.22 -16.43
N HIS A 140 3.71 15.53 -17.19
CA HIS A 140 3.31 14.35 -17.95
C HIS A 140 3.38 13.11 -17.08
N TYR A 141 2.41 12.21 -17.20
CA TYR A 141 2.45 10.91 -16.54
C TYR A 141 2.70 9.79 -17.54
N ILE A 142 3.72 8.98 -17.25
CA ILE A 142 3.96 7.67 -17.86
C ILE A 142 3.64 6.62 -16.81
N ILE A 143 2.57 5.86 -17.02
CA ILE A 143 2.04 4.93 -16.02
C ILE A 143 2.42 3.50 -16.43
N MET A 144 3.35 2.92 -15.66
CA MET A 144 3.83 1.54 -15.81
C MET A 144 2.83 0.57 -15.17
N GLY A 145 1.60 0.60 -15.69
CA GLY A 145 0.47 -0.15 -15.15
C GLY A 145 -0.68 -0.22 -16.14
N TYR A 146 -1.80 -0.75 -15.65
CA TYR A 146 -2.99 -1.01 -16.45
C TYR A 146 -3.79 0.26 -16.73
N LYS A 147 -4.11 0.53 -18.01
CA LYS A 147 -5.12 1.52 -18.36
C LYS A 147 -6.48 1.06 -17.82
N HIS A 148 -7.24 2.00 -17.27
CA HIS A 148 -8.59 1.70 -16.77
C HIS A 148 -9.46 1.10 -17.87
N HIS A 149 -10.13 -0.01 -17.54
CA HIS A 149 -11.10 -0.68 -18.38
C HIS A 149 -12.29 -1.11 -17.51
N ARG A 150 -13.50 -1.15 -18.05
CA ARG A 150 -14.74 -1.48 -17.30
C ARG A 150 -14.66 -2.80 -16.55
N GLY A 151 -13.93 -3.80 -17.08
CA GLY A 151 -13.70 -5.10 -16.45
C GLY A 151 -12.60 -5.11 -15.38
N ASN A 152 -11.75 -4.09 -15.30
CA ASN A 152 -10.64 -4.04 -14.34
C ASN A 152 -10.98 -3.17 -13.13
N LYS A 153 -11.41 -3.81 -12.02
CA LYS A 153 -11.78 -3.15 -10.76
C LYS A 153 -10.67 -3.20 -9.71
N THR A 154 -9.43 -3.54 -10.08
CA THR A 154 -8.32 -3.69 -9.12
C THR A 154 -7.97 -2.38 -8.43
N ALA A 155 -7.60 -2.46 -7.15
CA ALA A 155 -7.18 -1.31 -6.36
C ALA A 155 -5.99 -0.58 -7.00
N VAL A 156 -5.02 -1.31 -7.53
CA VAL A 156 -3.82 -0.75 -8.18
C VAL A 156 -4.18 0.21 -9.32
N THR A 157 -5.14 -0.15 -10.19
CA THR A 157 -5.57 0.71 -11.30
C THR A 157 -6.23 2.00 -10.79
N LYS A 158 -7.06 1.89 -9.75
CA LYS A 158 -7.72 3.05 -9.13
C LYS A 158 -6.74 3.94 -8.38
N THR A 159 -5.80 3.34 -7.63
CA THR A 159 -4.76 4.06 -6.89
C THR A 159 -3.82 4.80 -7.84
N ALA A 160 -3.40 4.16 -8.93
CA ALA A 160 -2.57 4.80 -9.94
C ALA A 160 -3.26 6.03 -10.55
N LEU A 161 -4.55 5.92 -10.90
CA LEU A 161 -5.33 7.07 -11.37
C LEU A 161 -5.45 8.14 -10.28
N GLY A 162 -5.80 7.77 -9.05
CA GLY A 162 -5.94 8.68 -7.91
C GLY A 162 -4.65 9.45 -7.62
N ALA A 163 -3.49 8.79 -7.68
CA ALA A 163 -2.20 9.42 -7.46
C ALA A 163 -1.84 10.48 -8.55
N THR A 164 -2.43 10.38 -9.75
CA THR A 164 -2.27 11.43 -10.77
C THR A 164 -3.09 12.71 -10.52
N LEU A 165 -3.92 12.73 -9.46
CA LEU A 165 -4.72 13.90 -9.10
C LEU A 165 -3.96 14.86 -8.17
N PHE A 166 -2.87 14.42 -7.54
CA PHE A 166 -2.07 15.27 -6.63
C PHE A 166 -1.17 16.29 -7.34
N THR A 167 -1.04 16.16 -8.65
CA THR A 167 -0.29 17.12 -9.48
C THR A 167 -1.08 17.31 -10.77
N PRO A 168 -1.24 18.54 -11.27
CA PRO A 168 -1.93 18.78 -12.54
C PRO A 168 -1.33 17.95 -13.68
N ALA A 169 -2.14 17.14 -14.34
CA ALA A 169 -1.68 16.22 -15.37
C ALA A 169 -1.94 16.80 -16.78
N LEU A 170 -0.87 17.07 -17.51
CA LEU A 170 -0.94 17.44 -18.93
C LEU A 170 -1.32 16.24 -19.81
N SER A 171 -0.79 15.07 -19.47
CA SER A 171 -1.12 13.81 -20.15
C SER A 171 -1.00 12.62 -19.21
N ARG A 172 -1.73 11.54 -19.51
CA ARG A 172 -1.66 10.24 -18.81
C ARG A 172 -1.51 9.14 -19.83
N ASN A 173 -0.34 8.54 -19.89
CA ASN A 173 0.00 7.50 -20.86
C ASN A 173 0.31 6.20 -20.12
N TYR A 174 -0.44 5.14 -20.44
CA TYR A 174 -0.33 3.83 -19.81
C TYR A 174 0.45 2.88 -20.70
N ILE A 175 1.37 2.08 -20.10
CA ILE A 175 2.10 1.07 -20.86
C ILE A 175 1.21 -0.12 -21.21
N LEU A 176 0.33 -0.55 -20.27
CA LEU A 176 -0.58 -1.67 -20.48
C LEU A 176 -1.93 -1.18 -20.98
N THR A 177 -2.22 -1.45 -22.24
CA THR A 177 -3.51 -1.14 -22.86
C THR A 177 -4.31 -2.41 -23.12
N TYR A 178 -5.63 -2.33 -22.93
CA TYR A 178 -6.53 -3.45 -23.18
C TYR A 178 -6.86 -3.55 -24.67
N LYS A 179 -6.48 -4.65 -25.32
CA LYS A 179 -6.77 -4.94 -26.72
C LYS A 179 -7.09 -6.43 -26.87
N LYS A 180 -8.05 -6.77 -27.73
CA LYS A 180 -8.39 -8.17 -28.10
C LYS A 180 -8.54 -9.14 -26.90
N GLY A 181 -9.24 -8.70 -25.83
CA GLY A 181 -9.48 -9.56 -24.66
C GLY A 181 -8.38 -9.60 -23.60
N GLY A 182 -7.26 -8.90 -23.77
CA GLY A 182 -6.14 -8.89 -22.84
C GLY A 182 -5.42 -7.55 -22.72
N TYR A 183 -4.55 -7.45 -21.74
CA TYR A 183 -3.61 -6.34 -21.59
C TYR A 183 -2.28 -6.69 -22.26
N SER A 184 -1.76 -5.80 -23.08
CA SER A 184 -0.44 -5.91 -23.67
C SER A 184 0.38 -4.65 -23.44
N PRO A 185 1.70 -4.76 -23.18
CA PRO A 185 2.60 -3.62 -23.10
C PRO A 185 2.91 -3.09 -24.49
N ASP A 186 3.07 -1.76 -24.59
CA ASP A 186 3.44 -1.07 -25.82
C ASP A 186 4.66 -0.19 -25.52
N PHE A 187 5.83 -0.83 -25.49
CA PHE A 187 7.09 -0.17 -25.15
C PHE A 187 7.50 0.87 -26.17
N ASP A 188 7.37 0.59 -27.46
CA ASP A 188 7.80 1.50 -28.53
C ASP A 188 7.06 2.83 -28.46
N ARG A 189 5.74 2.77 -28.35
CA ARG A 189 4.91 3.97 -28.19
C ARG A 189 5.30 4.76 -26.93
N ILE A 190 5.62 4.07 -25.82
CA ILE A 190 6.03 4.74 -24.57
C ILE A 190 7.41 5.38 -24.74
N ILE A 191 8.36 4.72 -25.40
CA ILE A 191 9.69 5.28 -25.68
C ILE A 191 9.58 6.55 -26.50
N ASP A 192 8.78 6.55 -27.58
CA ASP A 192 8.53 7.73 -28.40
C ASP A 192 7.93 8.90 -27.60
N LEU A 193 7.03 8.58 -26.68
CA LEU A 193 6.47 9.58 -25.76
C LEU A 193 7.54 10.16 -24.83
N ILE A 194 8.40 9.32 -24.25
CA ILE A 194 9.48 9.75 -23.35
C ILE A 194 10.47 10.65 -24.11
N VAL A 195 10.85 10.29 -25.34
CA VAL A 195 11.70 11.12 -26.20
C VAL A 195 11.06 12.49 -26.45
N ARG A 196 9.76 12.55 -26.70
CA ARG A 196 9.03 13.83 -26.82
C ARG A 196 8.99 14.60 -25.51
N HIS A 197 8.73 13.93 -24.38
CA HIS A 197 8.68 14.55 -23.07
C HIS A 197 10.05 15.06 -22.59
N SER A 198 11.17 14.44 -23.03
CA SER A 198 12.52 14.92 -22.68
C SER A 198 12.80 16.34 -23.23
N ARG A 199 12.10 16.74 -24.29
CA ARG A 199 12.18 18.07 -24.91
C ARG A 199 11.12 19.05 -24.37
N SER A 200 10.27 18.61 -23.43
CA SER A 200 9.24 19.44 -22.81
C SER A 200 9.84 20.33 -21.72
N ARG A 201 9.22 21.49 -21.49
CA ARG A 201 9.52 22.32 -20.30
C ARG A 201 8.93 21.75 -19.00
N PHE A 202 7.99 20.80 -19.11
CA PHE A 202 7.31 20.22 -17.97
C PHE A 202 7.92 18.87 -17.59
N PRO A 203 7.99 18.56 -16.28
CA PRO A 203 8.53 17.29 -15.80
C PRO A 203 7.67 16.10 -16.20
N THR A 204 8.27 14.92 -16.20
CA THR A 204 7.58 13.64 -16.39
C THR A 204 7.62 12.84 -15.09
N ARG A 205 6.47 12.32 -14.68
CA ARG A 205 6.34 11.36 -13.58
C ARG A 205 6.11 9.97 -14.13
N PHE A 206 7.09 9.12 -13.96
CA PHE A 206 6.98 7.68 -14.20
C PHE A 206 6.40 7.05 -12.95
N MET A 207 5.32 6.27 -13.06
CA MET A 207 4.74 5.65 -11.87
C MET A 207 4.17 4.28 -12.16
N GLY A 208 4.34 3.35 -11.24
CA GLY A 208 3.75 2.01 -11.32
C GLY A 208 4.74 0.90 -10.98
N PHE A 209 4.62 -0.22 -11.68
CA PHE A 209 5.37 -1.43 -11.37
C PHE A 209 6.87 -1.30 -11.70
N PRO A 210 7.77 -1.66 -10.76
CA PRO A 210 9.22 -1.63 -11.00
C PRO A 210 9.64 -2.50 -12.19
N ALA A 211 9.05 -3.68 -12.37
CA ALA A 211 9.39 -4.58 -13.47
C ALA A 211 9.20 -3.92 -14.85
N TYR A 212 8.05 -3.30 -15.10
CA TYR A 212 7.82 -2.64 -16.40
C TYR A 212 8.72 -1.41 -16.58
N THR A 213 9.05 -0.70 -15.51
CA THR A 213 10.02 0.39 -15.54
C THR A 213 11.40 -0.14 -15.91
N TYR A 214 11.83 -1.24 -15.29
CA TYR A 214 13.11 -1.90 -15.58
C TYR A 214 13.20 -2.37 -17.03
N PHE A 215 12.19 -3.09 -17.52
CA PHE A 215 12.19 -3.56 -18.92
C PHE A 215 12.24 -2.42 -19.93
N LEU A 216 11.49 -1.35 -19.68
CA LEU A 216 11.54 -0.15 -20.52
C LEU A 216 12.95 0.43 -20.58
N LEU A 217 13.61 0.59 -19.41
CA LEU A 217 14.97 1.13 -19.33
C LEU A 217 15.99 0.21 -20.01
N ARG A 218 15.84 -1.12 -19.86
CA ARG A 218 16.68 -2.10 -20.57
C ARG A 218 16.56 -1.98 -22.09
N ILE A 219 15.33 -1.91 -22.61
CA ILE A 219 15.10 -1.72 -24.05
C ILE A 219 15.71 -0.40 -24.55
N MET A 220 15.58 0.68 -23.77
CA MET A 220 16.19 1.96 -24.14
C MET A 220 17.73 1.88 -24.11
N ASP A 221 18.32 1.21 -23.12
CA ASP A 221 19.77 1.02 -23.02
C ASP A 221 20.33 0.18 -24.17
N GLU A 222 19.69 -0.92 -24.53
CA GLU A 222 20.04 -1.77 -25.67
C GLU A 222 19.97 -1.00 -27.01
N ARG A 223 18.98 -0.10 -27.13
CA ARG A 223 18.83 0.78 -28.30
C ARG A 223 19.73 2.03 -28.23
N LYS A 224 20.55 2.19 -27.19
CA LYS A 224 21.41 3.36 -26.94
C LYS A 224 20.65 4.69 -26.91
N ILE A 225 19.42 4.66 -26.37
CA ILE A 225 18.57 5.85 -26.19
C ILE A 225 18.83 6.39 -24.79
N TYR A 226 19.61 7.46 -24.70
CA TYR A 226 19.95 8.14 -23.45
C TYR A 226 19.37 9.54 -23.47
N LEU A 227 18.61 9.89 -22.45
CA LEU A 227 17.87 11.14 -22.37
C LEU A 227 18.21 11.91 -21.08
N LYS A 228 18.08 13.21 -21.13
CA LYS A 228 18.09 14.04 -19.92
C LYS A 228 16.66 14.57 -19.73
N MET A 229 15.93 13.97 -18.78
CA MET A 229 14.57 14.39 -18.48
C MET A 229 14.52 15.79 -17.86
N PRO A 230 13.45 16.57 -18.09
CA PRO A 230 13.27 17.89 -17.49
C PRO A 230 13.39 17.87 -15.97
N LYS A 231 13.90 18.97 -15.39
CA LYS A 231 14.04 19.13 -13.93
C LYS A 231 12.71 18.90 -13.22
N GLY A 232 12.73 18.11 -12.14
CA GLY A 232 11.53 17.71 -11.38
C GLY A 232 10.85 16.45 -11.92
N SER A 233 11.41 15.82 -12.95
CA SER A 233 10.99 14.46 -13.35
C SER A 233 11.34 13.45 -12.28
N ARG A 234 10.43 12.47 -12.05
CA ARG A 234 10.54 11.50 -10.95
C ARG A 234 10.08 10.13 -11.36
N ILE A 235 10.63 9.11 -10.71
CA ILE A 235 10.18 7.73 -10.78
C ILE A 235 9.49 7.38 -9.46
N MET A 236 8.30 6.81 -9.55
CA MET A 236 7.43 6.47 -8.43
C MET A 236 7.04 5.01 -8.53
N LEU A 237 7.71 4.14 -7.76
CA LEU A 237 7.58 2.69 -7.86
C LEU A 237 6.64 2.15 -6.79
N GLY A 238 5.77 1.22 -7.17
CA GLY A 238 4.89 0.56 -6.23
C GLY A 238 4.29 -0.74 -6.79
N GLY A 239 3.82 -1.60 -5.89
CA GLY A 239 3.15 -2.84 -6.26
C GLY A 239 4.08 -4.03 -6.53
N GLY A 240 5.38 -3.91 -6.29
CA GLY A 240 6.36 -4.99 -6.38
C GLY A 240 6.59 -5.52 -7.80
N TRP A 241 7.52 -6.48 -7.93
CA TRP A 241 7.92 -7.10 -9.20
C TRP A 241 6.86 -8.07 -9.77
N LYS A 242 5.85 -8.46 -8.98
CA LYS A 242 4.75 -9.34 -9.37
C LYS A 242 5.26 -10.70 -9.87
N GLN A 243 4.83 -11.12 -11.06
CA GLN A 243 5.26 -12.36 -11.70
C GLN A 243 6.72 -12.33 -12.22
N PHE A 244 7.39 -11.19 -12.11
CA PHE A 244 8.76 -10.98 -12.61
C PHE A 244 9.79 -10.97 -11.48
N TYR A 245 9.59 -11.74 -10.42
CA TYR A 245 10.55 -11.81 -9.32
C TYR A 245 11.89 -12.40 -9.75
N ALA A 246 11.90 -13.32 -10.70
CA ALA A 246 13.14 -13.91 -11.22
C ALA A 246 14.02 -12.89 -11.95
N GLU A 247 13.45 -11.82 -12.50
CA GLU A 247 14.13 -10.75 -13.20
C GLU A 247 14.45 -9.55 -12.27
N GLN A 248 14.15 -9.68 -10.98
CA GLN A 248 14.42 -8.62 -10.03
C GLN A 248 15.93 -8.33 -9.94
N THR A 249 16.27 -7.07 -10.15
CA THR A 249 17.65 -6.57 -9.96
C THR A 249 17.77 -5.87 -8.60
N ASP A 250 18.99 -5.75 -8.11
CA ASP A 250 19.30 -4.96 -6.91
C ASP A 250 19.00 -3.46 -7.14
N LYS A 251 18.77 -2.74 -6.04
CA LYS A 251 18.39 -1.32 -6.09
C LYS A 251 19.47 -0.45 -6.75
N ASN A 252 20.75 -0.68 -6.44
CA ASN A 252 21.84 0.14 -6.95
C ASN A 252 21.98 0.02 -8.46
N SER A 253 21.88 -1.20 -8.99
CA SER A 253 21.85 -1.47 -10.43
C SER A 253 20.67 -0.82 -11.11
N PHE A 254 19.48 -0.89 -10.47
CA PHE A 254 18.29 -0.23 -10.99
C PHE A 254 18.45 1.30 -11.03
N TYR A 255 18.91 1.92 -9.94
CA TYR A 255 19.11 3.38 -9.86
C TYR A 255 20.18 3.87 -10.83
N SER A 256 21.27 3.10 -10.99
CA SER A 256 22.31 3.38 -11.97
C SER A 256 21.76 3.37 -13.40
N LEU A 257 20.91 2.39 -13.73
CA LEU A 257 20.25 2.31 -15.05
C LEU A 257 19.32 3.49 -15.28
N VAL A 258 18.53 3.89 -14.27
CA VAL A 258 17.67 5.08 -14.33
C VAL A 258 18.49 6.34 -14.63
N LYS A 259 19.59 6.54 -13.89
CA LYS A 259 20.48 7.67 -14.06
C LYS A 259 21.11 7.68 -15.45
N LYS A 260 21.59 6.51 -15.93
CA LYS A 260 22.19 6.33 -17.25
C LYS A 260 21.20 6.68 -18.39
N VAL A 261 20.00 6.14 -18.33
CA VAL A 261 19.03 6.19 -19.43
C VAL A 261 18.21 7.48 -19.43
N LEU A 262 17.79 7.96 -18.25
CA LEU A 262 16.86 9.10 -18.14
C LEU A 262 17.50 10.35 -17.50
N GLY A 263 18.71 10.27 -17.00
CA GLY A 263 19.37 11.36 -16.27
C GLY A 263 18.66 11.75 -14.96
N ILE A 264 17.76 10.91 -14.45
CA ILE A 264 17.04 11.11 -13.18
C ILE A 264 17.94 10.63 -12.04
N LYS A 265 18.08 11.47 -11.00
CA LYS A 265 18.91 11.15 -9.83
C LYS A 265 18.17 10.21 -8.88
N GLU A 266 18.92 9.47 -8.06
CA GLU A 266 18.42 8.56 -7.05
C GLU A 266 17.39 9.23 -6.11
N ASN A 267 17.68 10.42 -5.62
CA ASN A 267 16.75 11.19 -4.79
C ASN A 267 15.38 11.50 -5.43
N ASP A 268 15.26 11.37 -6.74
CA ASP A 268 14.01 11.52 -7.49
C ASP A 268 13.36 10.17 -7.82
N ILE A 269 13.90 9.06 -7.30
CA ILE A 269 13.29 7.73 -7.32
C ILE A 269 12.61 7.53 -5.96
N ILE A 270 11.34 7.17 -5.97
CA ILE A 270 10.49 7.08 -4.79
C ILE A 270 9.79 5.73 -4.81
N GLU A 271 9.88 5.02 -3.71
CA GLU A 271 9.24 3.73 -3.55
C GLU A 271 8.03 3.81 -2.62
N PHE A 272 7.02 3.00 -2.92
CA PHE A 272 5.82 2.87 -2.10
C PHE A 272 5.57 1.41 -1.76
N PHE A 273 5.25 1.16 -0.51
CA PHE A 273 4.77 -0.12 -0.02
C PHE A 273 3.34 0.02 0.52
N GLY A 274 2.54 -1.02 0.38
CA GLY A 274 1.19 -1.12 0.92
C GLY A 274 0.42 -2.31 0.36
N ALA A 275 -0.61 -2.71 1.08
CA ALA A 275 -1.52 -3.79 0.71
C ALA A 275 -2.97 -3.30 0.73
N VAL A 276 -3.84 -3.95 -0.03
CA VAL A 276 -5.29 -3.61 -0.03
C VAL A 276 -5.90 -3.89 1.33
N GLU A 277 -5.44 -4.96 1.96
CA GLU A 277 -5.84 -5.42 3.30
C GLU A 277 -5.28 -4.51 4.41
N HIS A 278 -4.25 -3.73 4.12
CA HIS A 278 -3.66 -2.73 5.01
C HIS A 278 -3.47 -1.43 4.24
N PRO A 279 -4.50 -0.59 4.13
CA PRO A 279 -4.52 0.54 3.21
C PRO A 279 -3.76 1.77 3.75
N ILE A 280 -2.61 1.54 4.35
CA ILE A 280 -1.67 2.59 4.75
C ILE A 280 -0.62 2.73 3.63
N LEU A 281 -0.36 3.97 3.26
CA LEU A 281 0.69 4.30 2.31
C LEU A 281 2.01 4.45 3.07
N TYR A 282 2.95 3.55 2.81
CA TYR A 282 4.34 3.74 3.18
C TYR A 282 5.05 4.37 2.00
N CYS A 283 5.66 5.51 2.23
CA CYS A 283 6.54 6.19 1.29
C CYS A 283 7.96 6.12 1.83
N ASP A 284 8.91 5.77 1.00
CA ASP A 284 10.31 5.74 1.41
C ASP A 284 10.81 7.12 1.85
N CYS A 285 11.79 7.16 2.74
CA CYS A 285 12.55 8.37 3.06
C CYS A 285 13.66 8.60 2.01
N LYS A 286 14.50 9.62 2.22
CA LYS A 286 15.65 9.90 1.32
C LYS A 286 16.70 8.78 1.28
N GLU A 287 16.72 7.91 2.28
CA GLU A 287 17.59 6.71 2.38
C GLU A 287 16.85 5.43 1.91
N HIS A 288 15.72 5.57 1.23
CA HIS A 288 14.90 4.48 0.71
C HIS A 288 14.40 3.47 1.76
N HIS A 289 14.13 3.94 3.01
CA HIS A 289 13.54 3.16 4.08
C HIS A 289 12.07 3.52 4.29
N PHE A 290 11.22 2.52 4.55
CA PHE A 290 9.80 2.70 4.81
C PHE A 290 9.53 2.97 6.30
N HIS A 291 9.67 4.21 6.75
CA HIS A 291 9.33 4.58 8.12
C HIS A 291 7.84 4.36 8.40
N VAL A 292 7.56 3.78 9.58
CA VAL A 292 6.20 3.45 10.00
C VAL A 292 5.48 4.72 10.42
N PRO A 293 4.41 5.13 9.73
CA PRO A 293 3.69 6.35 10.10
C PRO A 293 2.81 6.13 11.34
N ALA A 294 2.47 7.19 12.04
CA ALA A 294 1.61 7.22 13.21
C ALA A 294 0.29 6.42 13.06
N TYR A 295 -0.15 6.21 11.84
CA TYR A 295 -1.39 5.53 11.47
C TYR A 295 -1.29 4.01 11.46
N SER A 296 -0.08 3.48 11.64
CA SER A 296 0.23 2.05 11.58
C SER A 296 1.18 1.62 12.67
N ARG A 297 1.17 0.31 12.94
CA ARG A 297 2.27 -0.40 13.63
C ARG A 297 2.63 -1.62 12.79
N VAL A 298 3.89 -1.99 12.87
CA VAL A 298 4.46 -3.18 12.24
C VAL A 298 5.00 -4.07 13.34
N ILE A 299 4.67 -5.35 13.27
CA ILE A 299 5.26 -6.39 14.13
C ILE A 299 5.84 -7.44 13.21
N ILE A 300 7.09 -7.77 13.42
CA ILE A 300 7.70 -8.92 12.76
C ILE A 300 7.42 -10.16 13.61
N ARG A 301 6.96 -11.22 12.97
CA ARG A 301 6.59 -12.45 13.65
C ARG A 301 7.42 -13.62 13.16
N ASP A 302 7.78 -14.47 14.09
CA ASP A 302 8.44 -15.73 13.80
C ASP A 302 7.58 -16.59 12.85
N VAL A 303 8.22 -17.22 11.86
CA VAL A 303 7.51 -17.95 10.79
C VAL A 303 6.82 -19.22 11.29
N ASP A 304 7.32 -19.84 12.37
CA ASP A 304 6.82 -21.10 12.91
C ASP A 304 5.84 -20.89 14.07
N THR A 305 6.15 -19.98 14.99
CA THR A 305 5.39 -19.78 16.22
C THR A 305 4.42 -18.60 16.15
N LEU A 306 4.55 -17.72 15.15
CA LEU A 306 3.84 -16.45 14.98
C LEU A 306 4.02 -15.47 16.17
N LYS A 307 4.94 -15.74 17.09
CA LYS A 307 5.26 -14.85 18.19
C LYS A 307 5.99 -13.60 17.67
N PRO A 308 5.78 -12.44 18.30
CA PRO A 308 6.54 -11.24 17.99
C PRO A 308 8.05 -11.48 18.14
N LEU A 309 8.82 -10.96 17.17
CA LEU A 309 10.28 -10.93 17.21
C LEU A 309 10.76 -9.53 17.58
N GLU A 310 11.96 -9.47 18.14
CA GLU A 310 12.67 -8.20 18.38
C GLU A 310 13.05 -7.52 17.06
N ASN A 311 13.26 -6.21 17.12
CA ASN A 311 13.76 -5.44 15.99
C ASN A 311 15.11 -6.00 15.49
N GLY A 312 15.33 -5.92 14.19
CA GLY A 312 16.53 -6.47 13.53
C GLY A 312 16.43 -7.96 13.16
N LYS A 313 15.36 -8.65 13.52
CA LYS A 313 15.12 -10.05 13.12
C LYS A 313 14.23 -10.14 11.89
N THR A 314 14.51 -11.13 11.03
CA THR A 314 13.69 -11.43 9.85
C THR A 314 12.51 -12.30 10.21
N GLY A 315 11.32 -11.98 9.73
CA GLY A 315 10.11 -12.78 9.93
C GLY A 315 8.94 -12.27 9.10
N LEU A 316 7.75 -12.82 9.35
CA LEU A 316 6.51 -12.44 8.68
C LEU A 316 6.04 -11.05 9.10
N VAL A 317 5.62 -10.26 8.13
CA VAL A 317 5.17 -8.88 8.35
C VAL A 317 3.71 -8.85 8.78
N ASN A 318 3.45 -8.46 10.02
CA ASN A 318 2.12 -8.19 10.54
C ASN A 318 1.89 -6.67 10.60
N LEU A 319 0.88 -6.21 9.88
CA LEU A 319 0.53 -4.79 9.71
C LEU A 319 -0.75 -4.46 10.49
N ILE A 320 -0.74 -3.39 11.27
CA ILE A 320 -1.84 -3.02 12.16
C ILE A 320 -2.26 -1.58 11.89
N THR A 321 -3.57 -1.36 11.68
CA THR A 321 -4.15 -0.02 11.53
C THR A 321 -5.63 0.03 11.92
N PRO A 322 -6.09 1.06 12.63
CA PRO A 322 -7.51 1.27 12.92
C PRO A 322 -8.26 2.01 11.80
N MET A 323 -7.69 2.11 10.58
CA MET A 323 -8.23 2.97 9.52
C MET A 323 -9.59 2.55 9.02
N VAL A 324 -9.82 1.25 8.83
CA VAL A 324 -11.01 0.71 8.16
C VAL A 324 -12.03 0.25 9.19
N LYS A 325 -13.28 0.71 9.05
CA LYS A 325 -14.41 0.30 9.88
C LYS A 325 -15.29 -0.74 9.21
N ALA A 326 -15.41 -0.71 7.88
CA ALA A 326 -16.35 -1.56 7.15
C ALA A 326 -15.86 -3.02 7.00
N THR A 327 -14.56 -3.25 7.10
CA THR A 327 -13.93 -4.59 7.07
C THR A 327 -13.00 -4.71 8.26
N PRO A 328 -13.00 -5.85 9.00
CA PRO A 328 -12.16 -6.05 10.18
C PRO A 328 -10.70 -6.37 9.82
N VAL A 329 -10.02 -5.45 9.15
CA VAL A 329 -8.60 -5.53 8.74
C VAL A 329 -7.68 -4.83 9.76
N LEU A 330 -8.00 -4.97 11.03
CA LEU A 330 -7.30 -4.26 12.11
C LEU A 330 -5.85 -4.72 12.29
N SER A 331 -5.59 -6.03 12.18
CA SER A 331 -4.26 -6.64 12.25
C SER A 331 -4.17 -7.72 11.18
N VAL A 332 -3.35 -7.50 10.18
CA VAL A 332 -3.25 -8.35 9.00
C VAL A 332 -1.82 -8.84 8.83
N MET A 333 -1.65 -10.14 8.69
CA MET A 333 -0.38 -10.75 8.35
C MET A 333 -0.28 -10.93 6.84
N THR A 334 0.77 -10.39 6.24
CA THR A 334 1.05 -10.52 4.82
C THR A 334 1.90 -11.76 4.54
N ASP A 335 2.04 -12.09 3.26
CA ASP A 335 2.96 -13.14 2.81
C ASP A 335 4.39 -12.57 2.62
N ASP A 336 4.65 -11.33 3.07
CA ASP A 336 5.95 -10.68 2.94
C ASP A 336 6.84 -11.01 4.14
N LEU A 337 8.12 -11.26 3.88
CA LEU A 337 9.19 -11.30 4.89
C LEU A 337 9.80 -9.92 5.02
N GLY A 338 10.03 -9.50 6.25
CA GLY A 338 10.63 -8.19 6.52
C GLY A 338 11.41 -8.15 7.82
N ILE A 339 12.07 -7.04 8.01
CA ILE A 339 12.81 -6.67 9.23
C ILE A 339 12.29 -5.32 9.68
N LEU A 340 12.00 -5.18 10.97
CA LEU A 340 11.72 -3.89 11.57
C LEU A 340 12.98 -3.38 12.24
N HIS A 341 13.45 -2.22 11.80
CA HIS A 341 14.63 -1.54 12.33
C HIS A 341 14.22 -0.39 13.24
N ASN A 342 15.11 -0.01 14.16
CA ASN A 342 14.91 1.21 14.94
C ASN A 342 15.10 2.45 14.09
N GLY A 343 14.33 3.51 14.33
CA GLY A 343 14.44 4.75 13.57
C GLY A 343 15.81 5.41 13.66
N SER A 344 16.53 5.22 14.78
CA SER A 344 17.90 5.71 14.99
C SER A 344 18.94 5.11 14.02
N GLU A 345 18.65 3.98 13.42
CA GLU A 345 19.52 3.32 12.43
C GLU A 345 19.43 3.97 11.04
N CYS A 346 18.48 4.89 10.84
CA CYS A 346 18.32 5.60 9.57
C CYS A 346 18.90 7.02 9.63
N SER A 347 19.81 7.35 8.73
CA SER A 347 20.44 8.68 8.63
C SER A 347 19.49 9.79 8.13
N CYS A 348 18.25 9.45 7.73
CA CYS A 348 17.29 10.44 7.25
C CYS A 348 16.80 11.44 8.32
N GLY A 349 16.98 11.09 9.61
CA GLY A 349 16.59 11.91 10.76
C GLY A 349 15.19 11.64 11.30
N LEU A 350 14.40 10.77 10.69
CA LEU A 350 13.12 10.30 11.23
C LEU A 350 13.38 9.30 12.36
N LYS A 351 12.63 9.45 13.46
CA LYS A 351 12.82 8.61 14.66
C LYS A 351 11.91 7.39 14.71
N THR A 352 10.83 7.37 13.92
CA THR A 352 9.94 6.21 13.90
C THR A 352 10.64 4.99 13.30
N PRO A 353 10.35 3.76 13.77
CA PRO A 353 10.88 2.54 13.20
C PRO A 353 10.66 2.48 11.68
N PHE A 354 11.51 1.75 10.97
CA PHE A 354 11.32 1.53 9.54
C PHE A 354 11.30 0.04 9.18
N LEU A 355 10.47 -0.27 8.19
CA LEU A 355 10.28 -1.60 7.65
C LEU A 355 11.17 -1.80 6.42
N GLU A 356 11.93 -2.86 6.41
CA GLU A 356 12.60 -3.41 5.24
C GLU A 356 11.86 -4.65 4.76
N ILE A 357 11.53 -4.71 3.48
CA ILE A 357 10.95 -5.91 2.85
C ILE A 357 12.09 -6.69 2.20
N VAL A 358 12.36 -7.87 2.72
CA VAL A 358 13.48 -8.73 2.26
C VAL A 358 13.04 -9.79 1.26
N GLY A 359 11.75 -10.12 1.23
CA GLY A 359 11.25 -11.13 0.30
C GLY A 359 9.76 -11.40 0.46
N ARG A 360 9.33 -12.44 -0.20
CA ARG A 360 7.96 -12.96 -0.09
C ARG A 360 7.99 -14.47 0.02
N VAL A 361 7.25 -14.99 0.97
CA VAL A 361 7.09 -16.43 1.16
C VAL A 361 6.00 -16.94 0.20
N ALA A 362 6.25 -18.04 -0.47
CA ALA A 362 5.18 -18.73 -1.19
C ALA A 362 4.16 -19.27 -0.16
N PRO A 363 2.84 -19.15 -0.43
CA PRO A 363 1.81 -19.63 0.51
C PRO A 363 1.96 -21.11 0.87
N GLU A 364 2.63 -21.88 0.02
CA GLU A 364 2.88 -23.32 0.16
C GLU A 364 3.99 -23.64 1.17
N ASP A 365 4.93 -22.71 1.37
CA ASP A 365 6.05 -22.86 2.30
C ASP A 365 5.71 -22.46 3.75
N ILE A 366 4.57 -21.80 3.95
CA ILE A 366 4.12 -21.37 5.28
C ILE A 366 3.21 -22.47 5.86
N LYS A 367 3.79 -23.57 6.30
CA LYS A 367 3.04 -24.70 6.93
C LYS A 367 2.18 -24.23 8.10
N THR A 368 2.68 -23.28 8.90
CA THR A 368 1.97 -22.72 10.06
C THR A 368 0.95 -21.66 9.69
N CYS A 369 1.19 -20.84 8.64
CA CYS A 369 0.19 -19.88 8.19
C CYS A 369 -0.99 -20.57 7.49
N ALA A 370 -0.76 -21.66 6.74
CA ALA A 370 -1.83 -22.47 6.18
C ALA A 370 -2.60 -23.20 7.29
N ALA A 371 -1.91 -23.80 8.27
CA ALA A 371 -2.52 -24.48 9.42
C ALA A 371 -3.21 -23.48 10.36
N GLY A 372 -2.58 -22.38 10.70
CA GLY A 372 -3.19 -21.31 11.52
C GLY A 372 -4.34 -20.62 10.79
N ALA A 373 -4.26 -20.41 9.48
CA ALA A 373 -5.38 -19.95 8.68
C ALA A 373 -6.50 -20.99 8.61
N GLU A 374 -6.19 -22.27 8.57
CA GLU A 374 -7.20 -23.35 8.61
C GLU A 374 -7.87 -23.47 9.99
N GLU A 375 -7.14 -23.31 11.09
CA GLU A 375 -7.74 -23.26 12.43
C GLU A 375 -8.62 -22.03 12.61
N ILE A 376 -8.18 -20.87 12.16
CA ILE A 376 -8.97 -19.64 12.12
C ILE A 376 -10.20 -19.79 11.21
N ILE A 377 -10.06 -20.51 10.08
CA ILE A 377 -11.14 -20.76 9.12
C ILE A 377 -12.11 -21.82 9.60
N LYS A 378 -11.68 -22.86 10.35
CA LYS A 378 -12.56 -23.89 10.92
C LYS A 378 -13.61 -23.31 11.88
N GLY A 379 -13.31 -22.19 12.53
CA GLY A 379 -14.29 -21.43 13.34
C GLY A 379 -15.24 -20.55 12.53
N VAL A 380 -15.00 -20.40 11.23
CA VAL A 380 -15.77 -19.53 10.34
C VAL A 380 -16.30 -20.40 9.20
N ASN A 381 -17.61 -20.62 9.13
CA ASN A 381 -18.23 -21.36 8.01
C ASN A 381 -17.80 -20.74 6.67
N VAL A 382 -16.99 -21.44 5.90
CA VAL A 382 -16.44 -21.04 4.59
C VAL A 382 -17.33 -21.57 3.48
#